data_517080d4239adc50734f35bae9d3333c
#
_entry.id   517080d4239adc50734f35bae9d3333c
#
_cell.length_a   1.000
_cell.length_b   1.000
_cell.length_c   1.000
_cell.angle_alpha   90.00
_cell.angle_beta   90.00
_cell.angle_gamma   90.00
#
_symmetry.space_group_name_H-M   'P 1'
#
loop_
_entity.id
_entity.type
_entity.pdbx_description
1 polymer ?
#
loop_
_entity_poly.entity_id
_entity_poly.type
_entity_poly.pdbx_seq_one_letter_code
_entity_poly.pdbx_strand_id
1 'polypeptide(L)'
;MKEFVINVAPLETRIALLEDKRLAELTVERHESRSLVGNIYKGRVDSIVPGIQAAFIDIGFEKNGFLYVSDIAGTEGTGDFVFEEGTAKPRKKTHRGKSPAIETILKKNQYIMVQVSKDTLGTKGMRLTNYITLPGRYCVLMPTVKHLGVSRKIESERERDRLKRILHNVRPEGLGLIMRTAAEGKTKDDFQPDVQYLARLWKKVRSKMESMKGPALLHEDMGPILR
;
A
#
# COMPACT_ATOMS: atom_id res chain seq x y z
N MET A 1 -2.59 -32.53 0.72
CA MET A 1 -2.73 -31.77 1.98
C MET A 1 -1.67 -30.68 1.99
N LYS A 2 -2.06 -29.42 2.32
CA LYS A 2 -1.09 -28.31 2.42
C LYS A 2 -0.85 -27.98 3.89
N GLU A 3 0.42 -27.88 4.29
CA GLU A 3 0.85 -27.59 5.66
C GLU A 3 1.85 -26.44 5.65
N PHE A 4 1.74 -25.51 6.60
CA PHE A 4 2.74 -24.50 6.85
C PHE A 4 3.54 -24.88 8.09
N VAL A 5 4.86 -24.92 7.94
CA VAL A 5 5.80 -25.09 9.06
C VAL A 5 6.54 -23.77 9.24
N ILE A 6 6.36 -23.14 10.41
CA ILE A 6 6.94 -21.83 10.71
C ILE A 6 7.94 -22.01 11.85
N ASN A 7 9.18 -21.61 11.61
CA ASN A 7 10.23 -21.54 12.61
C ASN A 7 10.64 -20.08 12.80
N VAL A 8 10.49 -19.57 14.01
CA VAL A 8 10.86 -18.20 14.39
C VAL A 8 12.11 -18.27 15.24
N ALA A 9 13.19 -17.68 14.75
CA ALA A 9 14.47 -17.52 15.46
C ALA A 9 14.77 -16.02 15.65
N PRO A 10 15.69 -15.63 16.56
CA PRO A 10 16.00 -14.22 16.83
C PRO A 10 16.45 -13.41 15.60
N LEU A 11 17.12 -14.04 14.64
CA LEU A 11 17.67 -13.37 13.47
C LEU A 11 16.87 -13.57 12.19
N GLU A 12 16.03 -14.61 12.13
CA GLU A 12 15.27 -14.94 10.93
C GLU A 12 13.99 -15.73 11.24
N THR A 13 13.01 -15.60 10.37
CA THR A 13 11.82 -16.45 10.33
C THR A 13 11.88 -17.29 9.06
N ARG A 14 11.74 -18.62 9.21
CA ARG A 14 11.67 -19.57 8.09
C ARG A 14 10.25 -20.10 7.98
N ILE A 15 9.71 -20.10 6.79
CA ILE A 15 8.37 -20.62 6.51
C ILE A 15 8.47 -21.60 5.35
N ALA A 16 8.09 -22.84 5.61
CA ALA A 16 8.01 -23.88 4.61
C ALA A 16 6.55 -24.18 4.30
N LEU A 17 6.17 -24.16 3.03
CA LEU A 17 4.94 -24.73 2.53
C LEU A 17 5.21 -26.17 2.11
N LEU A 18 4.53 -27.10 2.76
CA LEU A 18 4.56 -28.51 2.38
C LEU A 18 3.28 -28.86 1.61
N GLU A 19 3.43 -29.53 0.47
CA GLU A 19 2.34 -30.16 -0.27
C GLU A 19 2.55 -31.67 -0.25
N ASP A 20 1.60 -32.39 0.32
CA ASP A 20 1.66 -33.84 0.50
C ASP A 20 2.99 -34.29 1.15
N LYS A 21 3.39 -33.59 2.22
CA LYS A 21 4.64 -33.78 2.99
C LYS A 21 5.95 -33.52 2.22
N ARG A 22 5.86 -32.92 1.03
CA ARG A 22 7.04 -32.50 0.26
C ARG A 22 7.16 -30.98 0.31
N LEU A 23 8.40 -30.50 0.44
CA LEU A 23 8.67 -29.05 0.42
C LEU A 23 8.35 -28.48 -0.96
N ALA A 24 7.32 -27.63 -1.01
CA ALA A 24 6.91 -26.91 -2.22
C ALA A 24 7.55 -25.52 -2.29
N GLU A 25 7.64 -24.83 -1.15
CA GLU A 25 8.22 -23.48 -1.08
C GLU A 25 8.91 -23.28 0.27
N LEU A 26 10.07 -22.60 0.25
CA LEU A 26 10.76 -22.16 1.47
C LEU A 26 11.02 -20.65 1.38
N THR A 27 10.45 -19.92 2.32
CA THR A 27 10.71 -18.48 2.50
C THR A 27 11.53 -18.26 3.74
N VAL A 28 12.61 -17.46 3.64
CA VAL A 28 13.45 -17.05 4.76
C VAL A 28 13.42 -15.53 4.85
N GLU A 29 12.90 -15.01 5.95
CA GLU A 29 12.86 -13.59 6.26
C GLU A 29 13.89 -13.29 7.36
N ARG A 30 14.90 -12.49 7.04
CA ARG A 30 15.92 -12.05 8.01
C ARG A 30 15.47 -10.75 8.65
N HIS A 31 15.52 -10.68 9.98
CA HIS A 31 15.05 -9.52 10.74
C HIS A 31 15.91 -8.26 10.50
N GLU A 32 17.21 -8.44 10.24
CA GLU A 32 18.13 -7.32 9.95
C GLU A 32 17.92 -6.67 8.58
N SER A 33 17.33 -7.40 7.64
CA SER A 33 17.08 -6.91 6.28
C SER A 33 15.58 -6.78 5.95
N ARG A 34 14.77 -6.53 6.99
CA ARG A 34 13.33 -6.37 6.80
C ARG A 34 13.04 -5.22 5.85
N SER A 35 12.37 -5.51 4.76
CA SER A 35 11.88 -4.51 3.84
C SER A 35 10.96 -3.53 4.57
N LEU A 36 11.16 -2.24 4.37
CA LEU A 36 10.27 -1.20 4.89
C LEU A 36 9.11 -0.92 3.94
N VAL A 37 9.07 -1.58 2.78
CA VAL A 37 8.00 -1.44 1.79
C VAL A 37 6.66 -1.81 2.41
N GLY A 38 5.67 -0.90 2.24
CA GLY A 38 4.35 -1.04 2.84
C GLY A 38 4.19 -0.31 4.17
N ASN A 39 5.27 -0.03 4.90
CA ASN A 39 5.21 0.73 6.15
C ASN A 39 4.67 2.14 5.91
N ILE A 40 3.82 2.62 6.82
CA ILE A 40 3.20 3.94 6.74
C ILE A 40 3.75 4.83 7.85
N TYR A 41 4.19 6.02 7.47
CA TYR A 41 4.80 7.00 8.37
C TYR A 41 4.03 8.32 8.36
N LYS A 42 4.08 9.03 9.50
CA LYS A 42 3.89 10.47 9.56
C LYS A 42 5.24 11.09 9.19
N GLY A 43 5.34 11.70 8.02
CA GLY A 43 6.54 12.37 7.57
C GLY A 43 6.41 13.88 7.66
N ARG A 44 7.55 14.57 7.82
CA ARG A 44 7.65 16.02 7.76
C ARG A 44 8.35 16.42 6.46
N VAL A 45 7.75 17.35 5.71
CA VAL A 45 8.37 17.90 4.50
C VAL A 45 9.62 18.71 4.91
N ASP A 46 10.78 18.17 4.59
CA ASP A 46 12.07 18.81 4.89
C ASP A 46 12.43 19.84 3.82
N SER A 47 12.39 19.45 2.56
CA SER A 47 12.68 20.33 1.44
C SER A 47 11.86 19.99 0.20
N ILE A 48 11.62 20.99 -0.64
CA ILE A 48 10.91 20.86 -1.91
C ILE A 48 11.87 21.22 -3.02
N VAL A 49 11.90 20.40 -4.08
CA VAL A 49 12.77 20.58 -5.24
C VAL A 49 11.91 20.72 -6.51
N PRO A 50 11.50 21.95 -6.85
CA PRO A 50 10.60 22.20 -7.99
C PRO A 50 11.13 21.71 -9.32
N GLY A 51 12.45 21.82 -9.55
CA GLY A 51 13.08 21.42 -10.81
C GLY A 51 12.88 19.95 -11.21
N ILE A 52 12.66 19.07 -10.23
CA ILE A 52 12.37 17.64 -10.45
C ILE A 52 10.97 17.24 -9.97
N GLN A 53 10.16 18.21 -9.56
CA GLN A 53 8.79 18.01 -9.07
C GLN A 53 8.72 16.96 -7.96
N ALA A 54 9.57 17.13 -6.92
CA ALA A 54 9.70 16.19 -5.81
C ALA A 54 9.96 16.90 -4.49
N ALA A 55 9.74 16.19 -3.38
CA ALA A 55 10.05 16.63 -2.03
C ALA A 55 10.84 15.56 -1.27
N PHE A 56 11.73 16.01 -0.38
CA PHE A 56 12.35 15.17 0.63
C PHE A 56 11.52 15.20 1.90
N ILE A 57 11.23 14.02 2.41
CA ILE A 57 10.36 13.81 3.56
C ILE A 57 11.17 13.13 4.67
N ASP A 58 11.29 13.80 5.80
CA ASP A 58 11.82 13.24 7.04
C ASP A 58 10.78 12.27 7.62
N ILE A 59 11.12 11.01 7.72
CA ILE A 59 10.28 9.93 8.30
C ILE A 59 10.92 9.30 9.54
N GLY A 60 11.96 9.96 10.10
CA GLY A 60 12.64 9.51 11.31
C GLY A 60 13.85 8.61 11.08
N PHE A 61 14.35 8.51 9.84
CA PHE A 61 15.60 7.81 9.50
C PHE A 61 16.72 8.82 9.21
N GLU A 62 17.96 8.31 9.19
CA GLU A 62 19.13 9.13 8.84
C GLU A 62 19.01 9.80 7.46
N LYS A 63 18.41 9.09 6.50
CA LYS A 63 18.17 9.60 5.14
C LYS A 63 16.68 9.88 4.92
N ASN A 64 16.38 11.08 4.43
CA ASN A 64 15.04 11.45 4.04
C ASN A 64 14.51 10.58 2.90
N GLY A 65 13.23 10.28 2.95
CA GLY A 65 12.53 9.64 1.85
C GLY A 65 12.21 10.64 0.72
N PHE A 66 11.95 10.11 -0.46
CA PHE A 66 11.74 10.87 -1.68
C PHE A 66 10.31 10.70 -2.21
N LEU A 67 9.58 11.81 -2.33
CA LEU A 67 8.18 11.85 -2.76
C LEU A 67 8.04 12.68 -4.05
N TYR A 68 7.66 12.03 -5.15
CA TYR A 68 7.34 12.73 -6.40
C TYR A 68 5.93 13.30 -6.39
N VAL A 69 5.69 14.38 -7.13
CA VAL A 69 4.35 14.97 -7.31
C VAL A 69 3.35 13.93 -7.86
N SER A 70 3.78 13.05 -8.75
CA SER A 70 2.96 11.95 -9.30
C SER A 70 2.56 10.89 -8.27
N ASP A 71 3.25 10.85 -7.13
CA ASP A 71 2.98 9.91 -6.04
C ASP A 71 2.12 10.55 -4.91
N ILE A 72 1.55 11.76 -5.16
CA ILE A 72 0.66 12.47 -4.23
C ILE A 72 -0.80 12.32 -4.69
N ALA A 73 -1.66 11.79 -3.83
CA ALA A 73 -3.07 11.60 -4.11
C ALA A 73 -3.79 12.95 -4.31
N GLY A 74 -4.69 13.01 -5.29
CA GLY A 74 -5.47 14.21 -5.62
C GLY A 74 -4.81 15.14 -6.64
N THR A 75 -3.58 14.87 -7.08
CA THR A 75 -2.89 15.64 -8.12
C THR A 75 -3.25 15.19 -9.54
N GLU A 76 -3.74 13.96 -9.67
CA GLU A 76 -4.28 13.42 -10.92
C GLU A 76 -5.78 13.24 -10.78
N GLY A 77 -6.55 13.61 -11.82
CA GLY A 77 -7.99 13.30 -11.86
C GLY A 77 -8.23 11.81 -11.63
N THR A 78 -9.45 11.43 -11.29
CA THR A 78 -9.90 10.05 -11.03
C THR A 78 -9.47 9.08 -12.14
N GLY A 79 -8.20 8.69 -12.14
CA GLY A 79 -7.58 7.79 -13.10
C GLY A 79 -7.67 6.34 -12.64
N ASP A 80 -7.65 5.41 -13.61
CA ASP A 80 -7.47 4.00 -13.33
C ASP A 80 -6.14 3.76 -12.62
N PHE A 81 -6.16 3.01 -11.55
CA PHE A 81 -4.96 2.54 -10.87
C PHE A 81 -4.57 1.15 -11.36
N VAL A 82 -3.28 0.92 -11.54
CA VAL A 82 -2.73 -0.41 -11.75
C VAL A 82 -2.21 -0.92 -10.41
N PHE A 83 -2.72 -2.03 -9.97
CA PHE A 83 -2.25 -2.71 -8.78
C PHE A 83 -1.21 -3.75 -9.18
N GLU A 84 0.04 -3.53 -8.80
CA GLU A 84 1.14 -4.48 -8.97
C GLU A 84 1.73 -4.81 -7.59
N GLU A 85 1.77 -6.10 -7.23
CA GLU A 85 2.43 -6.68 -6.05
C GLU A 85 2.45 -5.77 -4.80
N GLY A 86 1.25 -5.44 -4.29
CA GLY A 86 1.10 -4.67 -3.05
C GLY A 86 1.19 -3.15 -3.18
N THR A 87 1.49 -2.60 -4.36
CA THR A 87 1.52 -1.15 -4.60
C THR A 87 0.47 -0.71 -5.61
N ALA A 88 -0.28 0.35 -5.28
CA ALA A 88 -1.14 1.00 -6.27
C ALA A 88 -0.35 2.12 -6.96
N LYS A 89 -0.34 2.09 -8.29
CA LYS A 89 0.25 3.15 -9.11
C LYS A 89 -0.84 3.79 -9.97
N PRO A 90 -0.89 5.11 -10.07
CA PRO A 90 -1.76 5.77 -11.04
C PRO A 90 -1.34 5.35 -12.45
N ARG A 91 -2.32 5.03 -13.29
CA ARG A 91 -2.07 4.76 -14.70
C ARG A 91 -1.66 6.07 -15.36
N LYS A 92 -0.53 6.09 -16.07
CA LYS A 92 -0.16 7.25 -16.90
C LYS A 92 -1.31 7.52 -17.89
N LYS A 93 -2.09 8.56 -17.64
CA LYS A 93 -3.05 9.04 -18.63
C LYS A 93 -2.31 9.82 -19.70
N THR A 94 -2.63 9.52 -20.96
CA THR A 94 -2.20 10.28 -22.14
C THR A 94 -2.89 11.65 -22.27
N HIS A 95 -3.61 12.12 -21.23
CA HIS A 95 -4.28 13.41 -21.27
C HIS A 95 -3.39 14.51 -20.70
N ARG A 96 -3.12 15.50 -21.54
CA ARG A 96 -2.35 16.74 -21.38
C ARG A 96 -2.91 17.73 -20.34
N GLY A 97 -3.24 17.30 -19.14
CA GLY A 97 -3.40 18.20 -18.00
C GLY A 97 -2.03 18.35 -17.32
N LYS A 98 -1.48 19.56 -17.22
CA LYS A 98 -0.29 19.81 -16.39
C LYS A 98 -0.65 19.43 -14.96
N SER A 99 0.05 18.43 -14.39
CA SER A 99 -0.02 18.17 -12.96
C SER A 99 0.31 19.48 -12.21
N PRO A 100 -0.38 19.80 -11.11
CA PRO A 100 -0.05 21.00 -10.33
C PRO A 100 1.40 20.91 -9.86
N ALA A 101 2.06 22.06 -9.78
CA ALA A 101 3.44 22.12 -9.31
C ALA A 101 3.53 21.71 -7.84
N ILE A 102 4.59 20.98 -7.46
CA ILE A 102 4.71 20.39 -6.11
C ILE A 102 4.69 21.46 -5.01
N GLU A 103 5.23 22.63 -5.27
CA GLU A 103 5.25 23.77 -4.35
C GLU A 103 3.86 24.38 -4.09
N THR A 104 2.87 24.08 -4.93
CA THR A 104 1.47 24.46 -4.70
C THR A 104 0.73 23.47 -3.83
N ILE A 105 1.24 22.24 -3.71
CA ILE A 105 0.61 21.13 -2.98
C ILE A 105 1.22 20.96 -1.59
N LEU A 106 2.55 21.06 -1.50
CA LEU A 106 3.30 20.85 -0.26
C LEU A 106 3.97 22.13 0.22
N LYS A 107 4.08 22.25 1.54
CA LYS A 107 4.82 23.34 2.20
C LYS A 107 5.93 22.76 3.08
N LYS A 108 7.07 23.44 3.18
CA LYS A 108 8.13 23.08 4.12
C LYS A 108 7.58 22.98 5.55
N ASN A 109 8.05 21.99 6.32
CA ASN A 109 7.61 21.66 7.68
C ASN A 109 6.16 21.15 7.80
N GLN A 110 5.42 20.98 6.70
CA GLN A 110 4.12 20.32 6.70
C GLN A 110 4.27 18.84 7.05
N TYR A 111 3.33 18.31 7.86
CA TYR A 111 3.23 16.88 8.09
C TYR A 111 2.32 16.22 7.06
N ILE A 112 2.75 15.10 6.52
CA ILE A 112 2.02 14.30 5.53
C ILE A 112 2.12 12.82 5.87
N MET A 113 1.05 12.07 5.59
CA MET A 113 1.09 10.61 5.66
C MET A 113 1.70 10.06 4.38
N VAL A 114 2.70 9.21 4.52
CA VAL A 114 3.40 8.58 3.40
C VAL A 114 3.61 7.10 3.65
N GLN A 115 3.65 6.32 2.58
CA GLN A 115 3.95 4.89 2.59
C GLN A 115 5.23 4.63 1.81
N VAL A 116 6.08 3.73 2.28
CA VAL A 116 7.27 3.31 1.55
C VAL A 116 6.84 2.44 0.37
N SER A 117 7.14 2.89 -0.84
CA SER A 117 6.82 2.16 -2.09
C SER A 117 8.00 1.36 -2.63
N LYS A 118 9.23 1.76 -2.28
CA LYS A 118 10.46 1.04 -2.58
C LYS A 118 11.50 1.32 -1.50
N ASP A 119 12.24 0.29 -1.12
CA ASP A 119 13.39 0.41 -0.22
C ASP A 119 14.53 1.22 -0.82
N THR A 120 15.48 1.56 0.04
CA THR A 120 16.75 2.16 -0.37
C THR A 120 17.54 1.18 -1.24
N LEU A 121 18.05 1.68 -2.36
CA LEU A 121 19.05 0.98 -3.16
C LEU A 121 20.37 1.74 -3.03
N GLY A 122 21.30 1.23 -2.23
CA GLY A 122 22.60 1.84 -2.01
C GLY A 122 22.52 3.21 -1.33
N THR A 123 22.99 4.27 -1.99
CA THR A 123 23.08 5.63 -1.43
C THR A 123 21.78 6.44 -1.53
N LYS A 124 20.77 5.97 -2.27
CA LYS A 124 19.51 6.70 -2.49
C LYS A 124 18.53 6.49 -1.34
N GLY A 125 17.81 7.54 -0.95
CA GLY A 125 16.71 7.44 0.03
C GLY A 125 15.54 6.59 -0.45
N MET A 126 14.67 6.16 0.47
CA MET A 126 13.46 5.40 0.20
C MET A 126 12.51 6.19 -0.71
N ARG A 127 11.87 5.51 -1.66
CA ARG A 127 10.78 6.12 -2.42
C ARG A 127 9.49 6.05 -1.63
N LEU A 128 8.84 7.18 -1.51
CA LEU A 128 7.59 7.34 -0.81
C LEU A 128 6.42 7.57 -1.76
N THR A 129 5.21 7.28 -1.30
CA THR A 129 3.95 7.60 -1.96
C THR A 129 2.92 8.06 -0.93
N ASN A 130 2.02 8.94 -1.31
CA ASN A 130 0.84 9.29 -0.53
C ASN A 130 -0.41 8.47 -0.97
N TYR A 131 -0.30 7.65 -2.00
CA TYR A 131 -1.30 6.63 -2.34
C TYR A 131 -1.21 5.48 -1.34
N ILE A 132 -1.88 5.66 -0.19
CA ILE A 132 -1.86 4.64 0.87
C ILE A 132 -2.64 3.41 0.42
N THR A 133 -2.05 2.24 0.62
CA THR A 133 -2.66 0.95 0.35
C THR A 133 -2.56 0.05 1.57
N LEU A 134 -3.66 -0.58 1.93
CA LEU A 134 -3.72 -1.57 3.01
C LEU A 134 -4.19 -2.89 2.39
N PRO A 135 -3.26 -3.82 2.12
CA PRO A 135 -3.60 -5.10 1.51
C PRO A 135 -4.22 -6.05 2.53
N GLY A 136 -5.37 -6.60 2.17
CA GLY A 136 -6.02 -7.72 2.82
C GLY A 136 -5.87 -9.01 2.00
N ARG A 137 -6.60 -10.04 2.41
CA ARG A 137 -6.60 -11.34 1.73
C ARG A 137 -7.23 -11.25 0.34
N TYR A 138 -8.44 -10.70 0.26
CA TYR A 138 -9.25 -10.66 -0.96
C TYR A 138 -9.31 -9.29 -1.59
N CYS A 139 -9.01 -8.25 -0.84
CA CYS A 139 -9.09 -6.88 -1.32
C CYS A 139 -7.94 -6.02 -0.81
N VAL A 140 -7.78 -4.85 -1.43
CA VAL A 140 -6.86 -3.80 -1.00
C VAL A 140 -7.65 -2.54 -0.75
N LEU A 141 -7.56 -1.99 0.45
CA LEU A 141 -8.16 -0.71 0.80
C LEU A 141 -7.25 0.43 0.35
N MET A 142 -7.82 1.42 -0.34
CA MET A 142 -7.14 2.62 -0.81
C MET A 142 -7.78 3.87 -0.20
N PRO A 143 -7.40 4.24 1.02
CA PRO A 143 -8.12 5.27 1.75
C PRO A 143 -7.89 6.70 1.24
N THR A 144 -6.81 6.94 0.48
CA THR A 144 -6.48 8.27 -0.05
C THR A 144 -7.10 8.55 -1.43
N VAL A 145 -7.73 7.56 -2.05
CA VAL A 145 -8.39 7.69 -3.36
C VAL A 145 -9.73 6.95 -3.37
N LYS A 146 -10.73 7.51 -4.04
CA LYS A 146 -12.07 6.91 -4.15
C LYS A 146 -12.18 5.98 -5.37
N HIS A 147 -11.20 5.11 -5.56
CA HIS A 147 -11.16 4.20 -6.70
C HIS A 147 -11.78 2.84 -6.36
N LEU A 148 -12.59 2.31 -7.26
CA LEU A 148 -13.15 0.95 -7.18
C LEU A 148 -12.66 0.14 -8.37
N GLY A 149 -12.05 -1.00 -8.08
CA GLY A 149 -11.46 -1.83 -9.13
C GLY A 149 -11.51 -3.32 -8.84
N VAL A 150 -11.34 -4.09 -9.89
CA VAL A 150 -11.15 -5.55 -9.83
C VAL A 150 -9.85 -5.87 -10.55
N SER A 151 -9.05 -6.78 -10.00
CA SER A 151 -7.79 -7.20 -10.59
C SER A 151 -7.95 -7.59 -12.06
N ARG A 152 -7.06 -7.06 -12.91
CA ARG A 152 -7.02 -7.40 -14.35
C ARG A 152 -6.51 -8.83 -14.61
N LYS A 153 -5.87 -9.44 -13.62
CA LYS A 153 -5.43 -10.84 -13.68
C LYS A 153 -6.61 -11.84 -13.65
N ILE A 154 -7.81 -11.38 -13.28
CA ILE A 154 -9.04 -12.17 -13.43
C ILE A 154 -9.48 -12.09 -14.90
N GLU A 155 -9.31 -13.16 -15.63
CA GLU A 155 -9.54 -13.18 -17.09
C GLU A 155 -11.02 -13.11 -17.43
N SER A 156 -11.88 -13.80 -16.66
CA SER A 156 -13.32 -13.86 -16.90
C SER A 156 -13.98 -12.48 -16.71
N GLU A 157 -14.51 -11.92 -17.79
CA GLU A 157 -15.24 -10.64 -17.78
C GLU A 157 -16.52 -10.74 -16.94
N ARG A 158 -17.23 -11.88 -17.04
CA ARG A 158 -18.43 -12.17 -16.24
C ARG A 158 -18.10 -12.15 -14.74
N GLU A 159 -16.96 -12.71 -14.35
CA GLU A 159 -16.53 -12.73 -12.96
C GLU A 159 -16.10 -11.34 -12.49
N ARG A 160 -15.39 -10.58 -13.32
CA ARG A 160 -15.08 -9.17 -12.99
C ARG A 160 -16.32 -8.34 -12.75
N ASP A 161 -17.38 -8.50 -13.55
CA ASP A 161 -18.62 -7.76 -13.37
C ASP A 161 -19.42 -8.24 -12.14
N ARG A 162 -19.38 -9.53 -11.83
CA ARG A 162 -19.92 -10.05 -10.57
C ARG A 162 -19.22 -9.43 -9.37
N LEU A 163 -17.89 -9.42 -9.37
CA LEU A 163 -17.08 -8.84 -8.29
C LEU A 163 -17.26 -7.33 -8.17
N LYS A 164 -17.40 -6.58 -9.27
CA LYS A 164 -17.73 -5.15 -9.22
C LYS A 164 -19.04 -4.87 -8.49
N ARG A 165 -20.10 -5.68 -8.77
CA ARG A 165 -21.39 -5.56 -8.06
C ARG A 165 -21.26 -5.79 -6.57
N ILE A 166 -20.51 -6.82 -6.16
CA ILE A 166 -20.25 -7.09 -4.75
C ILE A 166 -19.45 -5.95 -4.12
N LEU A 167 -18.41 -5.48 -4.80
CA LEU A 167 -17.55 -4.37 -4.37
C LEU A 167 -18.35 -3.12 -4.00
N HIS A 168 -19.33 -2.74 -4.83
CA HIS A 168 -20.21 -1.61 -4.54
C HIS A 168 -20.99 -1.76 -3.23
N ASN A 169 -21.34 -3.00 -2.86
CA ASN A 169 -22.13 -3.28 -1.66
C ASN A 169 -21.29 -3.41 -0.38
N VAL A 170 -20.00 -3.77 -0.50
CA VAL A 170 -19.13 -4.02 0.67
C VAL A 170 -18.16 -2.87 0.96
N ARG A 171 -17.98 -1.93 0.04
CA ARG A 171 -17.04 -0.84 0.21
C ARG A 171 -17.39 0.06 1.40
N PRO A 172 -16.43 0.48 2.22
CA PRO A 172 -16.65 1.53 3.18
C PRO A 172 -16.86 2.88 2.49
N GLU A 173 -17.75 3.70 3.04
CA GLU A 173 -18.06 5.00 2.46
C GLU A 173 -16.81 5.90 2.35
N GLY A 174 -16.66 6.55 1.21
CA GLY A 174 -15.58 7.50 0.95
C GLY A 174 -14.21 6.88 0.69
N LEU A 175 -14.04 5.55 0.79
CA LEU A 175 -12.77 4.86 0.59
C LEU A 175 -12.74 4.11 -0.75
N GLY A 176 -11.56 3.98 -1.33
CA GLY A 176 -11.33 3.12 -2.48
C GLY A 176 -11.10 1.67 -2.07
N LEU A 177 -11.46 0.75 -2.96
CA LEU A 177 -11.31 -0.69 -2.73
C LEU A 177 -11.03 -1.41 -4.04
N ILE A 178 -10.06 -2.32 -4.05
CA ILE A 178 -9.72 -3.15 -5.21
C ILE A 178 -9.82 -4.61 -4.82
N MET A 179 -10.57 -5.40 -5.59
CA MET A 179 -10.61 -6.87 -5.44
C MET A 179 -9.37 -7.49 -6.07
N ARG A 180 -8.72 -8.40 -5.32
CA ARG A 180 -7.54 -9.15 -5.76
C ARG A 180 -7.95 -10.40 -6.55
N THR A 181 -6.98 -11.06 -7.17
CA THR A 181 -7.20 -12.37 -7.85
C THR A 181 -7.74 -13.43 -6.90
N ALA A 182 -7.32 -13.43 -5.63
CA ALA A 182 -7.84 -14.33 -4.60
C ALA A 182 -9.35 -14.18 -4.32
N ALA A 183 -9.98 -13.11 -4.82
CA ALA A 183 -11.43 -12.88 -4.72
C ALA A 183 -12.24 -13.71 -5.72
N GLU A 184 -11.60 -14.31 -6.72
CA GLU A 184 -12.28 -15.12 -7.74
C GLU A 184 -13.06 -16.27 -7.09
N GLY A 185 -14.33 -16.43 -7.50
CA GLY A 185 -15.24 -17.44 -6.97
C GLY A 185 -15.74 -17.20 -5.54
N LYS A 186 -15.30 -16.13 -4.85
CA LYS A 186 -15.69 -15.82 -3.46
C LYS A 186 -17.03 -15.08 -3.41
N THR A 187 -17.68 -15.14 -2.25
CA THR A 187 -18.98 -14.53 -1.98
C THR A 187 -18.83 -13.22 -1.22
N LYS A 188 -19.94 -12.48 -1.06
CA LYS A 188 -19.97 -11.27 -0.24
C LYS A 188 -19.54 -11.52 1.20
N ASP A 189 -19.94 -12.66 1.76
CA ASP A 189 -19.66 -13.01 3.16
C ASP A 189 -18.18 -13.29 3.40
N ASP A 190 -17.45 -13.78 2.38
CA ASP A 190 -16.00 -13.94 2.44
C ASP A 190 -15.26 -12.58 2.50
N PHE A 191 -15.80 -11.55 1.84
CA PHE A 191 -15.17 -10.24 1.75
C PHE A 191 -15.43 -9.34 2.95
N GLN A 192 -16.58 -9.49 3.59
CA GLN A 192 -17.02 -8.58 4.64
C GLN A 192 -16.08 -8.54 5.85
N PRO A 193 -15.56 -9.68 6.37
CA PRO A 193 -14.57 -9.67 7.44
C PRO A 193 -13.27 -8.97 7.05
N ASP A 194 -12.79 -9.18 5.83
CA ASP A 194 -11.55 -8.59 5.29
C ASP A 194 -11.69 -7.07 5.21
N VAL A 195 -12.77 -6.58 4.61
CA VAL A 195 -13.07 -5.14 4.49
C VAL A 195 -13.22 -4.48 5.86
N GLN A 196 -13.93 -5.12 6.80
CA GLN A 196 -14.10 -4.60 8.16
C GLN A 196 -12.76 -4.52 8.91
N TYR A 197 -11.91 -5.52 8.76
CA TYR A 197 -10.56 -5.50 9.33
C TYR A 197 -9.75 -4.31 8.79
N LEU A 198 -9.71 -4.14 7.47
CA LEU A 198 -8.98 -3.06 6.82
C LEU A 198 -9.53 -1.66 7.20
N ALA A 199 -10.84 -1.53 7.31
CA ALA A 199 -11.46 -0.28 7.76
C ALA A 199 -11.09 0.07 9.22
N ARG A 200 -11.06 -0.93 10.13
CA ARG A 200 -10.59 -0.74 11.51
C ARG A 200 -9.11 -0.40 11.56
N LEU A 201 -8.28 -1.06 10.73
CA LEU A 201 -6.86 -0.77 10.62
C LEU A 201 -6.63 0.68 10.17
N TRP A 202 -7.34 1.12 9.13
CA TRP A 202 -7.27 2.50 8.65
C TRP A 202 -7.65 3.52 9.73
N LYS A 203 -8.71 3.25 10.50
CA LYS A 203 -9.11 4.10 11.63
C LYS A 203 -7.99 4.25 12.66
N LYS A 204 -7.28 3.16 12.98
CA LYS A 204 -6.11 3.19 13.88
C LYS A 204 -4.96 4.02 13.31
N VAL A 205 -4.65 3.86 12.01
CA VAL A 205 -3.60 4.63 11.34
C VAL A 205 -3.91 6.14 11.36
N ARG A 206 -5.15 6.51 11.06
CA ARG A 206 -5.60 7.91 11.14
C ARG A 206 -5.47 8.49 12.54
N SER A 207 -5.94 7.77 13.54
CA SER A 207 -5.85 8.21 14.94
C SER A 207 -4.39 8.43 15.37
N LYS A 208 -3.47 7.54 14.97
CA LYS A 208 -2.03 7.74 15.21
C LYS A 208 -1.48 8.99 14.50
N MET A 209 -1.90 9.23 13.24
CA MET A 209 -1.48 10.42 12.49
C MET A 209 -1.85 11.72 13.22
N GLU A 210 -3.00 11.75 13.88
CA GLU A 210 -3.49 12.92 14.64
C GLU A 210 -2.77 13.06 15.99
N SER A 211 -2.55 11.96 16.71
CA SER A 211 -2.03 11.97 18.08
C SER A 211 -0.52 12.02 18.21
N MET A 212 0.22 11.43 17.26
CA MET A 212 1.69 11.35 17.35
C MET A 212 2.35 12.67 16.99
N LYS A 213 3.40 13.04 17.75
CA LYS A 213 4.22 14.21 17.48
C LYS A 213 5.40 13.83 16.57
N GLY A 214 5.79 14.74 15.66
CA GLY A 214 6.95 14.59 14.79
C GLY A 214 6.84 13.46 13.77
N PRO A 215 7.92 13.12 13.08
CA PRO A 215 8.03 11.93 12.25
C PRO A 215 7.84 10.67 13.08
N ALA A 216 6.98 9.73 12.63
CA ALA A 216 6.65 8.56 13.41
C ALA A 216 6.11 7.41 12.54
N LEU A 217 6.34 6.16 12.95
CA LEU A 217 5.75 4.97 12.36
C LEU A 217 4.27 4.85 12.75
N LEU A 218 3.38 4.92 11.77
CA LEU A 218 1.94 4.79 11.96
C LEU A 218 1.47 3.34 11.85
N HIS A 219 2.03 2.61 10.88
CA HIS A 219 1.73 1.21 10.63
C HIS A 219 2.95 0.50 10.07
N GLU A 220 3.27 -0.65 10.65
CA GLU A 220 4.26 -1.58 10.14
C GLU A 220 3.56 -2.64 9.31
N ASP A 221 4.00 -2.81 8.06
CA ASP A 221 3.49 -3.87 7.21
C ASP A 221 4.07 -5.23 7.64
N MET A 222 3.20 -6.20 7.83
CA MET A 222 3.61 -7.52 8.29
C MET A 222 4.34 -8.36 7.24
N GLY A 223 4.60 -7.79 6.05
CA GLY A 223 5.23 -8.51 4.95
C GLY A 223 4.29 -9.53 4.27
N PRO A 224 4.73 -10.13 3.15
CA PRO A 224 3.91 -11.04 2.36
C PRO A 224 3.54 -12.34 3.08
N ILE A 225 4.26 -12.70 4.12
CA ILE A 225 4.14 -13.96 4.84
C ILE A 225 2.93 -13.99 5.80
N LEU A 226 2.58 -12.85 6.38
CA LEU A 226 1.49 -12.73 7.36
C LEU A 226 0.22 -12.06 6.79
N ARG A 227 0.15 -11.89 5.48
CA ARG A 227 -0.97 -11.31 4.74
C ARG A 227 -1.99 -12.31 4.24
#